data_ea957ce8571b19d891e6a0adf37a5301
#
_entry.id   ea957ce8571b19d891e6a0adf37a5301
#
_cell.length_a   1.000
_cell.length_b   1.000
_cell.length_c   1.000
_cell.angle_alpha   90.00
_cell.angle_beta   90.00
_cell.angle_gamma   90.00
#
_symmetry.space_group_name_H-M   'P 1'
#
loop_
_entity.id
_entity.type
_entity.pdbx_description
1 polymer ?
#
loop_
_entity_poly.entity_id
_entity_poly.type
_entity_poly.pdbx_seq_one_letter_code
_entity_poly.pdbx_strand_id
1 'polypeptide(L)'
;MAVFAGLAQGQSLTITSAPNAVGSGARALGMGGAFIAVADDATAASWNPGGLTQLERPEISIVYDFARFRESIHSGSHPELNTTEDISLDGVNYLSVAYPFPWTLGGRNFVLSLNYQRKYDFDRAFSLRYSDLAALTGGSIAAVRAQIRYRQEGQLSALSPAFGIELTETLSVGAVLNIWDQSIIPSNEWTIHTEERRFAWINNRFLPGSRTVLRVTEKYRHFSGSNFTVGTFYRPNDRWSFGLVYHTPFTAEVDYTRETSVFNAGAGAGSTWESRRKKIDFPWALGAGAAWRHPNDRLILSADLTYRAWDRSLIHDPDNPLLSRRKVSGVSGIHPDDAEVDGTWTARLGAEYLFINNRKPKQQLLPSIRAGLFYDPEPASSRSARWYGLNRGSGRPDDYFGITLGAGMLIGDRVNIDFAYIYRWGRGTRADTFALPDTDIDIDRHQFYASTVIYF
;
A
#
# COMPACT_ATOMS: atom_id res chain seq x y z
N MET A 1 -20.51 17.12 25.51
CA MET A 1 -20.95 16.99 24.10
C MET A 1 -19.91 17.45 23.06
N ALA A 2 -18.84 18.13 23.44
CA ALA A 2 -17.86 18.72 22.51
C ALA A 2 -16.66 17.82 22.12
N VAL A 3 -16.37 16.76 22.86
CA VAL A 3 -15.18 15.90 22.59
C VAL A 3 -15.37 14.93 21.40
N PHE A 4 -16.60 14.73 20.97
CA PHE A 4 -16.95 13.68 19.97
C PHE A 4 -17.39 14.17 18.59
N ALA A 5 -17.39 15.50 18.38
CA ALA A 5 -17.58 16.05 17.03
C ALA A 5 -16.35 15.79 16.12
N GLY A 6 -15.21 15.40 16.70
CA GLY A 6 -13.97 15.17 15.96
C GLY A 6 -13.86 13.83 15.23
N LEU A 7 -14.58 12.79 15.66
CA LEU A 7 -14.56 11.48 15.00
C LEU A 7 -15.36 11.44 13.69
N ALA A 8 -16.18 12.44 13.43
CA ALA A 8 -17.03 12.51 12.24
C ALA A 8 -16.43 13.33 11.08
N GLN A 9 -15.27 13.97 11.24
CA GLN A 9 -14.74 14.93 10.27
C GLN A 9 -13.42 14.54 9.59
N GLY A 10 -12.80 13.43 9.96
CA GLY A 10 -11.59 12.96 9.28
C GLY A 10 -11.94 12.16 8.03
N GLN A 11 -12.07 12.79 6.88
CA GLN A 11 -12.07 12.09 5.58
C GLN A 11 -10.62 11.76 5.19
N SER A 12 -9.89 11.05 6.04
CA SER A 12 -8.62 10.49 5.61
C SER A 12 -8.90 9.23 4.80
N LEU A 13 -8.35 9.14 3.62
CA LEU A 13 -8.18 7.87 2.94
C LEU A 13 -7.16 7.12 3.79
N THR A 14 -7.62 6.31 4.73
CA THR A 14 -6.74 5.47 5.53
C THR A 14 -6.26 4.34 4.64
N ILE A 15 -5.25 4.65 3.81
CA ILE A 15 -4.50 3.64 3.09
C ILE A 15 -3.74 2.92 4.19
N THR A 16 -4.07 1.64 4.38
CA THR A 16 -3.43 0.80 5.40
C THR A 16 -1.93 0.70 5.15
N SER A 17 -1.24 0.39 6.19
CA SER A 17 0.16 -0.01 6.42
C SER A 17 0.99 -0.56 5.24
N ALA A 18 0.85 -0.06 4.06
CA ALA A 18 1.76 -0.09 2.92
C ALA A 18 1.23 0.83 1.81
N PRO A 19 1.22 2.15 2.02
CA PRO A 19 0.71 3.09 1.02
C PRO A 19 1.62 3.17 -0.20
N ASN A 20 2.88 2.74 -0.07
CA ASN A 20 3.82 2.73 -1.17
C ASN A 20 3.64 1.46 -2.00
N ALA A 21 2.93 1.58 -3.13
CA ALA A 21 2.80 0.46 -4.06
C ALA A 21 4.17 0.02 -4.56
N VAL A 22 4.42 -1.29 -4.50
CA VAL A 22 5.65 -1.93 -5.00
C VAL A 22 5.32 -2.82 -6.19
N GLY A 23 6.33 -3.24 -6.94
CA GLY A 23 6.17 -4.27 -7.96
C GLY A 23 5.86 -5.64 -7.36
N SER A 24 5.74 -6.65 -8.19
CA SER A 24 5.36 -8.00 -7.78
C SER A 24 6.43 -9.05 -8.15
N GLY A 25 6.22 -10.28 -7.71
CA GLY A 25 7.11 -11.42 -7.95
C GLY A 25 7.92 -11.82 -6.73
N ALA A 26 7.85 -13.11 -6.34
CA ALA A 26 8.58 -13.61 -5.18
C ALA A 26 10.11 -13.45 -5.34
N ARG A 27 10.64 -13.56 -6.55
CA ARG A 27 12.05 -13.33 -6.84
C ARG A 27 12.47 -11.92 -6.46
N ALA A 28 11.78 -10.91 -6.99
CA ALA A 28 12.07 -9.50 -6.73
C ALA A 28 11.88 -9.14 -5.25
N LEU A 29 10.79 -9.60 -4.64
CA LEU A 29 10.47 -9.34 -3.25
C LEU A 29 11.45 -10.03 -2.29
N GLY A 30 11.95 -11.23 -2.63
CA GLY A 30 13.02 -11.89 -1.90
C GLY A 30 14.34 -11.10 -1.90
N MET A 31 14.55 -10.22 -2.89
CA MET A 31 15.66 -9.28 -2.99
C MET A 31 15.32 -7.90 -2.37
N GLY A 32 14.42 -7.83 -1.37
CA GLY A 32 14.02 -6.56 -0.75
C GLY A 32 13.20 -5.65 -1.66
N GLY A 33 12.82 -6.11 -2.87
CA GLY A 33 12.22 -5.28 -3.91
C GLY A 33 13.20 -4.31 -4.56
N ALA A 34 14.52 -4.55 -4.48
CA ALA A 34 15.54 -3.82 -5.23
C ALA A 34 15.63 -4.42 -6.63
N PHE A 35 14.73 -4.06 -7.54
CA PHE A 35 14.54 -4.75 -8.82
C PHE A 35 14.44 -3.81 -10.04
N ILE A 36 14.51 -2.49 -9.86
CA ILE A 36 14.41 -1.50 -10.95
C ILE A 36 15.50 -1.71 -12.00
N ALA A 37 16.73 -2.07 -11.58
CA ALA A 37 17.86 -2.31 -12.46
C ALA A 37 18.10 -3.80 -12.76
N VAL A 38 17.25 -4.70 -12.27
CA VAL A 38 17.27 -6.14 -12.56
C VAL A 38 16.20 -6.47 -13.59
N ALA A 39 14.92 -6.35 -13.26
CA ALA A 39 13.69 -6.40 -14.07
C ALA A 39 13.78 -7.27 -15.34
N ASP A 40 14.19 -8.55 -15.19
CA ASP A 40 14.55 -9.47 -16.28
C ASP A 40 13.62 -10.71 -16.35
N ASP A 41 12.40 -10.60 -15.86
CA ASP A 41 11.37 -11.65 -15.91
C ASP A 41 9.99 -11.07 -16.22
N ALA A 42 8.95 -11.93 -16.30
CA ALA A 42 7.57 -11.55 -16.61
C ALA A 42 6.95 -10.54 -15.62
N THR A 43 7.58 -10.26 -14.46
CA THR A 43 7.14 -9.22 -13.52
C THR A 43 7.75 -7.85 -13.81
N ALA A 44 8.64 -7.75 -14.81
CA ALA A 44 9.37 -6.53 -15.16
C ALA A 44 8.46 -5.31 -15.37
N ALA A 45 7.28 -5.49 -15.98
CA ALA A 45 6.32 -4.41 -16.16
C ALA A 45 5.89 -3.74 -14.84
N SER A 46 5.92 -4.46 -13.72
CA SER A 46 5.55 -3.94 -12.40
C SER A 46 6.69 -3.17 -11.71
N TRP A 47 7.92 -3.34 -12.15
CA TRP A 47 9.13 -2.73 -11.58
C TRP A 47 9.72 -1.66 -12.50
N ASN A 48 10.10 -2.05 -13.70
CA ASN A 48 10.69 -1.21 -14.73
C ASN A 48 10.34 -1.74 -16.12
N PRO A 49 9.38 -1.14 -16.84
CA PRO A 49 8.97 -1.63 -18.15
C PRO A 49 10.09 -1.60 -19.21
N GLY A 50 11.14 -0.79 -19.02
CA GLY A 50 12.32 -0.84 -19.88
C GLY A 50 13.06 -2.18 -19.81
N GLY A 51 12.93 -2.92 -18.70
CA GLY A 51 13.50 -4.25 -18.51
C GLY A 51 12.81 -5.37 -19.30
N LEU A 52 11.59 -5.15 -19.80
CA LEU A 52 10.86 -6.14 -20.61
C LEU A 52 11.66 -6.62 -21.82
N THR A 53 12.53 -5.79 -22.38
CA THR A 53 13.36 -6.15 -23.53
C THR A 53 14.39 -7.24 -23.24
N GLN A 54 14.61 -7.57 -21.96
CA GLN A 54 15.49 -8.68 -21.57
C GLN A 54 14.83 -10.05 -21.73
N LEU A 55 13.50 -10.11 -21.95
CA LEU A 55 12.82 -11.36 -22.17
C LEU A 55 13.13 -11.91 -23.58
N GLU A 56 13.63 -13.14 -23.63
CA GLU A 56 14.02 -13.81 -24.87
C GLU A 56 12.95 -14.73 -25.45
N ARG A 57 11.96 -15.09 -24.64
CA ARG A 57 10.85 -16.01 -24.99
C ARG A 57 9.55 -15.60 -24.29
N PRO A 58 8.40 -16.11 -24.79
CA PRO A 58 7.13 -15.84 -24.14
C PRO A 58 7.09 -16.40 -22.71
N GLU A 59 6.50 -15.62 -21.80
CA GLU A 59 6.42 -15.96 -20.38
C GLU A 59 5.01 -15.70 -19.84
N ILE A 60 4.57 -16.61 -18.96
CA ILE A 60 3.37 -16.43 -18.15
C ILE A 60 3.79 -16.47 -16.70
N SER A 61 3.35 -15.51 -15.92
CA SER A 61 3.62 -15.45 -14.46
C SER A 61 2.34 -15.39 -13.65
N ILE A 62 2.35 -16.10 -12.53
CA ILE A 62 1.36 -15.99 -11.46
C ILE A 62 2.07 -15.78 -10.14
N VAL A 63 1.57 -14.84 -9.35
CA VAL A 63 2.05 -14.55 -7.99
C VAL A 63 0.88 -14.58 -7.03
N TYR A 64 1.03 -15.36 -5.97
CA TYR A 64 0.08 -15.44 -4.86
C TYR A 64 0.75 -14.95 -3.59
N ASP A 65 0.04 -14.19 -2.76
CA ASP A 65 0.54 -13.73 -1.48
C ASP A 65 -0.37 -14.15 -0.32
N PHE A 66 0.26 -14.29 0.82
CA PHE A 66 -0.37 -14.43 2.12
C PHE A 66 0.30 -13.45 3.07
N ALA A 67 -0.49 -12.59 3.72
CA ALA A 67 0.01 -11.61 4.68
C ALA A 67 -0.69 -11.79 6.02
N ARG A 68 0.08 -11.72 7.11
CA ARG A 68 -0.42 -11.55 8.46
C ARG A 68 0.06 -10.21 8.98
N PHE A 69 -0.88 -9.43 9.44
CA PHE A 69 -0.71 -8.08 9.89
C PHE A 69 -1.08 -7.99 11.36
N ARG A 70 -0.16 -7.50 12.18
CA ARG A 70 -0.39 -7.27 13.60
C ARG A 70 -0.23 -5.79 13.91
N GLU A 71 -1.25 -5.22 14.53
CA GLU A 71 -1.26 -3.86 15.02
C GLU A 71 -1.42 -3.86 16.54
N SER A 72 -0.48 -3.25 17.25
CA SER A 72 -0.52 -3.11 18.72
C SER A 72 -0.61 -1.63 19.05
N ILE A 73 -1.68 -1.23 19.72
CA ILE A 73 -1.94 0.14 20.14
C ILE A 73 -1.57 0.27 21.61
N HIS A 74 -0.76 1.29 21.92
CA HIS A 74 -0.29 1.61 23.25
C HIS A 74 -0.64 3.05 23.61
N SER A 75 -1.16 3.28 24.82
CA SER A 75 -1.40 4.61 25.36
C SER A 75 -0.81 4.70 26.76
N GLY A 76 -0.01 5.74 27.01
CA GLY A 76 0.57 6.01 28.32
C GLY A 76 -0.46 6.57 29.30
N SER A 77 -1.38 7.41 28.84
CA SER A 77 -2.41 8.04 29.65
C SER A 77 -3.67 7.21 29.82
N HIS A 78 -3.93 6.28 28.89
CA HIS A 78 -5.13 5.44 28.84
C HIS A 78 -4.78 3.95 28.63
N PRO A 79 -4.27 3.23 29.66
CA PRO A 79 -3.86 1.83 29.52
C PRO A 79 -4.99 0.88 29.06
N GLU A 80 -6.25 1.28 29.25
CA GLU A 80 -7.41 0.53 28.76
C GLU A 80 -7.56 0.52 27.24
N LEU A 81 -6.83 1.40 26.52
CA LEU A 81 -6.73 1.42 25.06
C LEU A 81 -5.75 0.40 24.51
N ASN A 82 -4.85 -0.12 25.38
CA ASN A 82 -3.85 -1.09 24.94
C ASN A 82 -4.54 -2.33 24.37
N THR A 83 -4.29 -2.59 23.09
CA THR A 83 -4.88 -3.72 22.36
C THR A 83 -3.91 -4.21 21.29
N THR A 84 -4.04 -5.47 20.93
CA THR A 84 -3.34 -6.06 19.79
C THR A 84 -4.35 -6.81 18.94
N GLU A 85 -4.37 -6.50 17.67
CA GLU A 85 -5.25 -7.15 16.70
C GLU A 85 -4.42 -7.75 15.55
N ASP A 86 -4.86 -8.92 15.09
CA ASP A 86 -4.24 -9.64 13.97
C ASP A 86 -5.23 -9.72 12.80
N ILE A 87 -4.75 -9.45 11.59
CA ILE A 87 -5.52 -9.63 10.36
C ILE A 87 -4.71 -10.52 9.42
N SER A 88 -5.38 -11.37 8.68
CA SER A 88 -4.77 -12.17 7.61
C SER A 88 -5.43 -11.87 6.29
N LEU A 89 -4.60 -11.73 5.26
CA LEU A 89 -4.98 -11.46 3.88
C LEU A 89 -4.32 -12.49 2.99
N ASP A 90 -5.00 -12.89 1.93
CA ASP A 90 -4.42 -13.74 0.90
C ASP A 90 -5.06 -13.49 -0.45
N GLY A 91 -4.38 -13.90 -1.52
CA GLY A 91 -4.94 -13.85 -2.85
C GLY A 91 -3.91 -13.74 -3.97
N VAL A 92 -4.44 -13.63 -5.19
CA VAL A 92 -3.61 -13.38 -6.36
C VAL A 92 -3.12 -11.94 -6.33
N ASN A 93 -1.79 -11.78 -6.28
CA ASN A 93 -1.13 -10.47 -6.29
C ASN A 93 -0.83 -10.00 -7.71
N TYR A 94 -0.45 -10.92 -8.61
CA TYR A 94 -0.04 -10.60 -9.96
C TYR A 94 -0.30 -11.74 -10.94
N LEU A 95 -0.71 -11.36 -12.16
CA LEU A 95 -0.77 -12.24 -13.32
C LEU A 95 -0.17 -11.50 -14.50
N SER A 96 0.61 -12.18 -15.34
CA SER A 96 1.11 -11.59 -16.56
C SER A 96 1.27 -12.59 -17.67
N VAL A 97 1.13 -12.07 -18.89
CA VAL A 97 1.57 -12.70 -20.12
C VAL A 97 2.47 -11.71 -20.82
N ALA A 98 3.71 -12.11 -21.10
CA ALA A 98 4.69 -11.32 -21.82
C ALA A 98 5.13 -12.05 -23.10
N TYR A 99 5.21 -11.32 -24.20
CA TYR A 99 5.54 -11.86 -25.51
C TYR A 99 6.59 -11.03 -26.20
N PRO A 100 7.86 -11.48 -26.25
CA PRO A 100 8.88 -10.90 -27.12
C PRO A 100 8.59 -11.33 -28.57
N PHE A 101 8.53 -10.37 -29.47
CA PHE A 101 8.27 -10.66 -30.86
C PHE A 101 9.51 -11.24 -31.53
N PRO A 102 9.35 -12.30 -32.38
CA PRO A 102 10.46 -12.93 -33.07
C PRO A 102 11.02 -12.07 -34.22
N TRP A 103 10.32 -11.00 -34.58
CA TRP A 103 10.76 -10.01 -35.55
C TRP A 103 11.09 -8.70 -34.85
N THR A 104 12.16 -8.07 -35.30
CA THR A 104 12.64 -6.82 -34.72
C THR A 104 11.96 -5.62 -35.37
N LEU A 105 11.63 -4.60 -34.57
CA LEU A 105 11.15 -3.32 -35.07
C LEU A 105 12.36 -2.42 -35.35
N GLY A 106 12.66 -2.23 -36.65
CA GLY A 106 13.88 -1.50 -37.06
C GLY A 106 15.19 -2.15 -36.57
N GLY A 107 15.22 -3.47 -36.45
CA GLY A 107 16.40 -4.22 -35.97
C GLY A 107 16.54 -4.25 -34.44
N ARG A 108 15.50 -3.87 -33.68
CA ARG A 108 15.49 -3.78 -32.20
C ARG A 108 14.46 -4.72 -31.60
N ASN A 109 14.76 -5.30 -30.43
CA ASN A 109 13.80 -6.13 -29.70
C ASN A 109 12.61 -5.33 -29.24
N PHE A 110 11.43 -5.94 -29.35
CA PHE A 110 10.17 -5.38 -28.92
C PHE A 110 9.35 -6.42 -28.18
N VAL A 111 8.84 -6.05 -27.02
CA VAL A 111 8.09 -6.93 -26.12
C VAL A 111 6.77 -6.27 -25.76
N LEU A 112 5.68 -7.02 -25.83
CA LEU A 112 4.39 -6.62 -25.27
C LEU A 112 4.08 -7.48 -24.04
N SER A 113 3.39 -6.92 -23.08
CA SER A 113 2.83 -7.69 -21.98
C SER A 113 1.47 -7.15 -21.56
N LEU A 114 0.66 -8.06 -21.00
CA LEU A 114 -0.60 -7.72 -20.35
C LEU A 114 -0.53 -8.24 -18.91
N ASN A 115 -0.78 -7.35 -17.97
CA ASN A 115 -0.57 -7.62 -16.57
C ASN A 115 -1.79 -7.26 -15.74
N TYR A 116 -2.07 -8.04 -14.70
CA TYR A 116 -2.94 -7.70 -13.58
C TYR A 116 -2.08 -7.57 -12.34
N GLN A 117 -2.27 -6.52 -11.55
CA GLN A 117 -1.58 -6.35 -10.28
C GLN A 117 -2.50 -5.75 -9.21
N ARG A 118 -2.59 -6.43 -8.07
CA ARG A 118 -3.13 -5.85 -6.85
C ARG A 118 -2.04 -4.96 -6.22
N LYS A 119 -2.29 -3.65 -6.17
CA LYS A 119 -1.29 -2.67 -5.71
C LYS A 119 -1.58 -2.13 -4.32
N TYR A 120 -2.85 -2.08 -3.91
CA TYR A 120 -3.26 -1.58 -2.59
C TYR A 120 -4.23 -2.55 -1.96
N ASP A 121 -4.01 -2.85 -0.68
CA ASP A 121 -4.93 -3.54 0.22
C ASP A 121 -5.38 -2.55 1.28
N PHE A 122 -6.69 -2.49 1.55
CA PHE A 122 -7.27 -1.59 2.53
C PHE A 122 -7.72 -2.32 3.80
N ASP A 123 -7.42 -3.60 3.93
CA ASP A 123 -7.91 -4.40 5.05
C ASP A 123 -7.23 -4.00 6.36
N ARG A 124 -8.06 -3.56 7.32
CA ARG A 124 -7.65 -3.18 8.66
C ARG A 124 -8.78 -3.43 9.64
N ALA A 125 -8.49 -3.98 10.81
CA ALA A 125 -9.48 -4.12 11.88
C ALA A 125 -8.84 -3.88 13.24
N PHE A 126 -9.56 -3.18 14.12
CA PHE A 126 -9.18 -3.04 15.53
C PHE A 126 -10.39 -2.78 16.42
N SER A 127 -10.23 -3.03 17.71
CA SER A 127 -11.24 -2.79 18.73
C SER A 127 -10.60 -2.04 19.91
N LEU A 128 -11.13 -0.87 20.22
CA LEU A 128 -10.66 -0.03 21.32
C LEU A 128 -11.71 0.04 22.42
N ARG A 129 -11.26 0.10 23.68
CA ARG A 129 -12.09 0.37 24.85
C ARG A 129 -11.44 1.49 25.63
N TYR A 130 -12.20 2.53 25.91
CA TYR A 130 -11.70 3.61 26.75
C TYR A 130 -12.76 4.11 27.74
N SER A 131 -12.29 4.76 28.79
CA SER A 131 -13.13 5.38 29.80
C SER A 131 -12.77 6.86 29.91
N ASP A 132 -13.78 7.71 29.97
CA ASP A 132 -13.61 9.14 30.12
C ASP A 132 -14.59 9.70 31.13
N LEU A 133 -14.30 10.88 31.67
CA LEU A 133 -15.20 11.60 32.56
C LEU A 133 -15.96 12.68 31.78
N ALA A 134 -17.28 12.60 31.79
CA ALA A 134 -18.15 13.59 31.16
C ALA A 134 -18.88 14.42 32.20
N ALA A 135 -18.85 15.73 32.06
CA ALA A 135 -19.69 16.62 32.85
C ALA A 135 -21.15 16.53 32.38
N LEU A 136 -22.05 16.31 33.30
CA LEU A 136 -23.48 16.32 33.05
C LEU A 136 -24.10 17.68 33.37
N THR A 137 -25.25 17.96 32.76
CA THR A 137 -26.07 19.13 33.12
C THR A 137 -26.44 19.06 34.61
N GLY A 138 -26.06 20.09 35.39
CA GLY A 138 -26.27 20.10 36.84
C GLY A 138 -24.98 19.85 37.66
N GLY A 139 -23.79 19.82 37.04
CA GLY A 139 -22.49 19.75 37.72
C GLY A 139 -22.07 18.36 38.19
N SER A 140 -22.87 17.32 37.89
CA SER A 140 -22.47 15.94 38.16
C SER A 140 -21.51 15.42 37.13
N ILE A 141 -20.55 14.55 37.54
CA ILE A 141 -19.58 13.89 36.66
C ILE A 141 -20.06 12.44 36.46
N ALA A 142 -20.12 12.03 35.21
CA ALA A 142 -20.33 10.63 34.82
C ALA A 142 -19.05 10.01 34.26
N ALA A 143 -18.81 8.76 34.63
CA ALA A 143 -17.84 7.93 33.93
C ALA A 143 -18.52 7.40 32.65
N VAL A 144 -17.95 7.71 31.48
CA VAL A 144 -18.41 7.21 30.19
C VAL A 144 -17.44 6.13 29.73
N ARG A 145 -17.94 4.95 29.45
CA ARG A 145 -17.17 3.88 28.80
C ARG A 145 -17.60 3.76 27.36
N ALA A 146 -16.63 3.73 26.46
CA ALA A 146 -16.84 3.54 25.05
C ALA A 146 -16.09 2.31 24.53
N GLN A 147 -16.71 1.63 23.59
CA GLN A 147 -16.10 0.60 22.80
C GLN A 147 -16.24 0.98 21.34
N ILE A 148 -15.11 1.06 20.63
CA ILE A 148 -15.06 1.31 19.20
C ILE A 148 -14.61 0.02 18.52
N ARG A 149 -15.30 -0.37 17.45
CA ARG A 149 -14.88 -1.39 16.51
C ARG A 149 -14.76 -0.75 15.15
N TYR A 150 -13.60 -0.92 14.56
CA TYR A 150 -13.28 -0.46 13.21
C TYR A 150 -12.95 -1.66 12.34
N ARG A 151 -13.48 -1.69 11.12
CA ARG A 151 -13.15 -2.67 10.10
C ARG A 151 -13.17 -2.00 8.74
N GLN A 152 -12.09 -2.12 8.02
CA GLN A 152 -11.95 -1.68 6.64
C GLN A 152 -11.56 -2.88 5.80
N GLU A 153 -12.19 -3.03 4.62
CA GLU A 153 -11.97 -4.14 3.70
C GLU A 153 -12.03 -3.63 2.27
N GLY A 154 -11.17 -4.16 1.41
CA GLY A 154 -11.15 -3.87 -0.01
C GLY A 154 -9.76 -3.74 -0.57
N GLN A 155 -9.68 -3.52 -1.88
CA GLN A 155 -8.41 -3.45 -2.61
C GLN A 155 -8.50 -2.55 -3.83
N LEU A 156 -7.34 -2.17 -4.38
CA LEU A 156 -7.22 -1.58 -5.71
C LEU A 156 -6.19 -2.33 -6.54
N SER A 157 -6.63 -2.73 -7.71
CA SER A 157 -5.87 -3.48 -8.70
C SER A 157 -5.89 -2.77 -10.04
N ALA A 158 -4.85 -2.93 -10.84
CA ALA A 158 -4.76 -2.40 -12.19
C ALA A 158 -4.67 -3.51 -13.23
N LEU A 159 -5.38 -3.32 -14.35
CA LEU A 159 -5.08 -4.00 -15.60
C LEU A 159 -4.08 -3.14 -16.37
N SER A 160 -2.96 -3.73 -16.76
CA SER A 160 -1.77 -2.99 -17.16
C SER A 160 -1.17 -3.53 -18.47
N PRO A 161 -1.67 -3.14 -19.67
CA PRO A 161 -0.95 -3.35 -20.91
C PRO A 161 0.38 -2.58 -20.88
N ALA A 162 1.45 -3.23 -21.33
CA ALA A 162 2.78 -2.68 -21.31
C ALA A 162 3.57 -3.02 -22.59
N PHE A 163 4.58 -2.21 -22.88
CA PHE A 163 5.55 -2.51 -23.92
C PHE A 163 6.95 -2.11 -23.49
N GLY A 164 7.95 -2.80 -24.07
CA GLY A 164 9.36 -2.45 -24.02
C GLY A 164 10.00 -2.50 -25.39
N ILE A 165 10.90 -1.58 -25.68
CA ILE A 165 11.65 -1.53 -26.93
C ILE A 165 13.11 -1.14 -26.66
N GLU A 166 14.04 -1.82 -27.35
CA GLU A 166 15.43 -1.43 -27.37
C GLU A 166 15.61 -0.20 -28.28
N LEU A 167 16.25 0.83 -27.77
CA LEU A 167 16.65 2.01 -28.56
C LEU A 167 18.08 1.82 -29.12
N THR A 168 18.96 1.25 -28.30
CA THR A 168 20.32 0.87 -28.65
C THR A 168 20.63 -0.51 -28.08
N GLU A 169 21.81 -1.06 -28.32
CA GLU A 169 22.27 -2.32 -27.72
C GLU A 169 22.39 -2.27 -26.20
N THR A 170 22.47 -1.06 -25.62
CA THR A 170 22.66 -0.85 -24.19
C THR A 170 21.51 -0.14 -23.50
N LEU A 171 20.57 0.47 -24.27
CA LEU A 171 19.49 1.29 -23.73
C LEU A 171 18.14 0.80 -24.23
N SER A 172 17.26 0.52 -23.32
CA SER A 172 15.86 0.19 -23.57
C SER A 172 14.93 1.15 -22.86
N VAL A 173 13.72 1.33 -23.40
CA VAL A 173 12.64 2.09 -22.79
C VAL A 173 11.37 1.27 -22.78
N GLY A 174 10.46 1.55 -21.88
CA GLY A 174 9.16 0.90 -21.83
C GLY A 174 8.12 1.78 -21.17
N ALA A 175 6.87 1.43 -21.39
CA ALA A 175 5.75 2.08 -20.75
C ALA A 175 4.66 1.08 -20.40
N VAL A 176 3.91 1.40 -19.34
CA VAL A 176 2.75 0.68 -18.86
C VAL A 176 1.60 1.67 -18.75
N LEU A 177 0.44 1.34 -19.30
CA LEU A 177 -0.81 2.01 -19.00
C LEU A 177 -1.52 1.25 -17.89
N ASN A 178 -1.61 1.81 -16.70
CA ASN A 178 -2.37 1.22 -15.60
C ASN A 178 -3.82 1.69 -15.66
N ILE A 179 -4.75 0.79 -15.80
CA ILE A 179 -6.19 1.05 -15.87
C ILE A 179 -6.82 0.57 -14.58
N TRP A 180 -7.34 1.52 -13.79
CA TRP A 180 -7.96 1.30 -12.49
C TRP A 180 -9.46 1.48 -12.64
N ASP A 181 -10.16 0.49 -13.10
CA ASP A 181 -11.60 0.63 -13.37
C ASP A 181 -12.36 -0.54 -12.75
N GLN A 182 -13.33 -0.24 -11.88
CA GLN A 182 -14.18 -1.25 -11.26
C GLN A 182 -15.03 -2.01 -12.28
N SER A 183 -15.34 -1.42 -13.43
CA SER A 183 -16.07 -2.13 -14.50
C SER A 183 -15.25 -3.26 -15.14
N ILE A 184 -13.91 -3.15 -15.08
CA ILE A 184 -12.97 -4.16 -15.58
C ILE A 184 -12.53 -5.08 -14.43
N ILE A 185 -12.26 -4.50 -13.24
CA ILE A 185 -11.83 -5.22 -12.05
C ILE A 185 -12.85 -4.97 -10.93
N PRO A 186 -13.87 -5.82 -10.78
CA PRO A 186 -14.98 -5.61 -9.83
C PRO A 186 -14.56 -5.42 -8.36
N SER A 187 -13.38 -5.93 -7.98
CA SER A 187 -12.83 -5.80 -6.63
C SER A 187 -12.24 -4.41 -6.31
N ASN A 188 -12.23 -3.46 -7.27
CA ASN A 188 -11.75 -2.10 -7.06
C ASN A 188 -12.77 -1.27 -6.28
N GLU A 189 -12.99 -1.66 -5.04
CA GLU A 189 -13.84 -0.97 -4.07
C GLU A 189 -13.32 -1.22 -2.65
N TRP A 190 -13.75 -0.39 -1.70
CA TRP A 190 -13.53 -0.65 -0.29
C TRP A 190 -14.68 -0.15 0.56
N THR A 191 -14.81 -0.76 1.74
CA THR A 191 -15.86 -0.44 2.72
C THR A 191 -15.23 -0.24 4.09
N ILE A 192 -15.70 0.75 4.83
CA ILE A 192 -15.30 1.04 6.19
C ILE A 192 -16.53 0.89 7.08
N HIS A 193 -16.42 0.09 8.12
CA HIS A 193 -17.42 -0.08 9.16
C HIS A 193 -16.87 0.40 10.49
N THR A 194 -17.56 1.36 11.10
CA THR A 194 -17.26 1.84 12.44
C THR A 194 -18.48 1.65 13.33
N GLU A 195 -18.32 0.93 14.44
CA GLU A 195 -19.36 0.84 15.47
C GLU A 195 -18.78 1.38 16.77
N GLU A 196 -19.47 2.37 17.34
CA GLU A 196 -19.17 2.90 18.65
C GLU A 196 -20.33 2.65 19.60
N ARG A 197 -20.04 2.05 20.75
CA ARG A 197 -20.99 1.80 21.83
C ARG A 197 -20.57 2.59 23.05
N ARG A 198 -21.45 3.42 23.59
CA ARG A 198 -21.21 4.23 24.80
C ARG A 198 -22.20 3.86 25.90
N PHE A 199 -21.68 3.93 27.13
CA PHE A 199 -22.43 3.72 28.34
C PHE A 199 -21.95 4.70 29.40
N ALA A 200 -22.86 5.22 30.25
CA ALA A 200 -22.48 6.12 31.33
C ALA A 200 -22.85 5.55 32.70
N TRP A 201 -22.01 5.86 33.68
CA TRP A 201 -22.18 5.52 35.09
C TRP A 201 -22.04 6.79 35.94
N ILE A 202 -22.90 6.93 36.95
CA ILE A 202 -22.82 7.96 37.99
C ILE A 202 -22.66 7.24 39.32
N ASN A 203 -21.64 7.59 40.11
CA ASN A 203 -21.39 6.96 41.43
C ASN A 203 -21.40 5.43 41.35
N ASN A 204 -20.71 4.85 40.36
CA ASN A 204 -20.67 3.41 40.11
C ASN A 204 -22.00 2.74 39.73
N ARG A 205 -23.09 3.51 39.55
CA ARG A 205 -24.36 2.98 39.08
C ARG A 205 -24.55 3.26 37.60
N PHE A 206 -24.94 2.23 36.85
CA PHE A 206 -25.28 2.37 35.42
C PHE A 206 -26.46 3.36 35.29
N LEU A 207 -26.30 4.34 34.39
CA LEU A 207 -27.34 5.31 34.07
C LEU A 207 -28.28 4.72 33.01
N PRO A 208 -29.52 4.33 33.38
CA PRO A 208 -30.50 3.85 32.41
C PRO A 208 -30.74 4.90 31.33
N GLY A 209 -30.85 4.49 30.07
CA GLY A 209 -31.01 5.42 28.95
C GLY A 209 -29.71 6.05 28.41
N SER A 210 -28.54 5.82 29.07
CA SER A 210 -27.29 6.34 28.59
C SER A 210 -26.67 5.52 27.43
N ARG A 211 -27.21 4.34 27.14
CA ARG A 211 -26.70 3.50 26.05
C ARG A 211 -26.93 4.18 24.72
N THR A 212 -25.78 4.46 24.02
CA THR A 212 -25.80 4.96 22.67
C THR A 212 -24.99 4.00 21.79
N VAL A 213 -25.49 3.69 20.61
CA VAL A 213 -24.77 2.93 19.58
C VAL A 213 -24.77 3.77 18.32
N LEU A 214 -23.59 4.12 17.86
CA LEU A 214 -23.37 4.77 16.57
C LEU A 214 -22.77 3.74 15.62
N ARG A 215 -23.36 3.57 14.44
CA ARG A 215 -22.78 2.79 13.35
C ARG A 215 -22.62 3.68 12.14
N VAL A 216 -21.44 3.63 11.55
CA VAL A 216 -21.13 4.33 10.31
C VAL A 216 -20.62 3.29 9.33
N THR A 217 -21.24 3.24 8.16
CA THR A 217 -20.77 2.44 7.03
C THR A 217 -20.45 3.37 5.87
N GLU A 218 -19.19 3.36 5.44
CA GLU A 218 -18.74 4.15 4.30
C GLU A 218 -18.33 3.18 3.19
N LYS A 219 -18.82 3.43 1.97
CA LYS A 219 -18.50 2.62 0.80
C LYS A 219 -17.95 3.49 -0.31
N TYR A 220 -16.87 3.03 -0.91
CA TYR A 220 -16.21 3.64 -2.05
C TYR A 220 -16.30 2.68 -3.23
N ARG A 221 -17.09 3.03 -4.23
CA ARG A 221 -17.42 2.20 -5.38
C ARG A 221 -17.23 2.95 -6.70
N HIS A 222 -17.32 2.22 -7.81
CA HIS A 222 -17.14 2.77 -9.17
C HIS A 222 -15.81 3.52 -9.31
N PHE A 223 -14.76 2.97 -8.65
CA PHE A 223 -13.43 3.53 -8.78
C PHE A 223 -12.98 3.49 -10.24
N SER A 224 -12.58 4.64 -10.77
CA SER A 224 -12.05 4.75 -12.12
C SER A 224 -10.92 5.76 -12.21
N GLY A 225 -9.89 5.41 -12.97
CA GLY A 225 -8.72 6.24 -13.19
C GLY A 225 -7.70 5.53 -14.07
N SER A 226 -6.73 6.26 -14.55
CA SER A 226 -5.61 5.68 -15.30
C SER A 226 -4.34 6.49 -15.11
N ASN A 227 -3.20 5.82 -15.17
CA ASN A 227 -1.90 6.47 -15.15
C ASN A 227 -0.87 5.68 -15.96
N PHE A 228 0.25 6.32 -16.23
CA PHE A 228 1.37 5.71 -16.91
C PHE A 228 2.52 5.42 -15.95
N THR A 229 3.24 4.35 -16.22
CA THR A 229 4.57 4.08 -15.70
C THR A 229 5.51 4.04 -16.88
N VAL A 230 6.56 4.86 -16.87
CA VAL A 230 7.59 4.88 -17.91
C VAL A 230 8.91 4.47 -17.28
N GLY A 231 9.64 3.61 -17.95
CA GLY A 231 10.92 3.12 -17.44
C GLY A 231 12.01 3.11 -18.51
N THR A 232 13.24 3.29 -18.07
CA THR A 232 14.45 3.10 -18.88
C THR A 232 15.32 2.05 -18.24
N PHE A 233 15.97 1.25 -19.08
CA PHE A 233 16.92 0.25 -18.64
C PHE A 233 18.21 0.44 -19.44
N TYR A 234 19.31 0.67 -18.74
CA TYR A 234 20.63 0.92 -19.34
C TYR A 234 21.65 -0.10 -18.86
N ARG A 235 22.21 -0.88 -19.77
CA ARG A 235 23.22 -1.92 -19.52
C ARG A 235 24.48 -1.64 -20.33
N PRO A 236 25.41 -0.81 -19.82
CA PRO A 236 26.63 -0.43 -20.53
C PRO A 236 27.58 -1.62 -20.78
N ASN A 237 27.47 -2.67 -19.99
CA ASN A 237 28.24 -3.91 -20.09
C ASN A 237 27.54 -5.06 -19.36
N ASP A 238 28.09 -6.27 -19.41
CA ASP A 238 27.51 -7.47 -18.79
C ASP A 238 27.52 -7.46 -17.25
N ARG A 239 28.14 -6.46 -16.61
CA ARG A 239 28.32 -6.40 -15.15
C ARG A 239 27.39 -5.38 -14.48
N TRP A 240 27.11 -4.28 -15.14
CA TRP A 240 26.35 -3.19 -14.58
C TRP A 240 25.06 -2.95 -15.35
N SER A 241 23.99 -2.78 -14.63
CA SER A 241 22.74 -2.27 -15.15
C SER A 241 22.19 -1.16 -14.27
N PHE A 242 21.49 -0.22 -14.89
CA PHE A 242 20.85 0.92 -14.26
C PHE A 242 19.42 1.04 -14.77
N GLY A 243 18.53 1.49 -13.90
CA GLY A 243 17.14 1.72 -14.26
C GLY A 243 16.65 3.03 -13.70
N LEU A 244 15.74 3.67 -14.43
CA LEU A 244 14.97 4.83 -13.98
C LEU A 244 13.50 4.59 -14.30
N VAL A 245 12.62 4.85 -13.33
CA VAL A 245 11.17 4.63 -13.46
C VAL A 245 10.41 5.84 -12.96
N TYR A 246 9.46 6.31 -13.76
CA TYR A 246 8.55 7.39 -13.38
C TYR A 246 7.11 6.91 -13.42
N HIS A 247 6.40 7.06 -12.31
CA HIS A 247 4.96 6.84 -12.21
C HIS A 247 4.26 8.19 -12.27
N THR A 248 3.42 8.39 -13.27
CA THR A 248 2.67 9.64 -13.41
C THR A 248 1.62 9.79 -12.31
N PRO A 249 1.33 11.01 -11.85
CA PRO A 249 0.17 11.25 -10.99
C PRO A 249 -1.11 10.97 -11.77
N PHE A 250 -2.20 10.67 -11.06
CA PHE A 250 -3.51 10.59 -11.66
C PHE A 250 -4.60 10.98 -10.66
N THR A 251 -5.74 11.39 -11.18
CA THR A 251 -6.95 11.63 -10.40
C THR A 251 -7.93 10.50 -10.66
N ALA A 252 -8.32 9.80 -9.62
CA ALA A 252 -9.38 8.80 -9.68
C ALA A 252 -10.73 9.41 -9.29
N GLU A 253 -11.80 8.96 -9.93
CA GLU A 253 -13.17 9.23 -9.53
C GLU A 253 -13.74 8.04 -8.76
N VAL A 254 -14.55 8.33 -7.74
CA VAL A 254 -15.17 7.30 -6.90
C VAL A 254 -16.51 7.77 -6.36
N ASP A 255 -17.52 6.90 -6.37
CA ASP A 255 -18.79 7.13 -5.72
C ASP A 255 -18.67 6.76 -4.24
N TYR A 256 -18.90 7.73 -3.39
CA TYR A 256 -18.88 7.60 -1.94
C TYR A 256 -20.29 7.59 -1.38
N THR A 257 -20.59 6.60 -0.57
CA THR A 257 -21.84 6.56 0.21
C THR A 257 -21.53 6.40 1.69
N ARG A 258 -22.27 7.10 2.53
CA ARG A 258 -22.18 7.01 3.97
C ARG A 258 -23.56 6.79 4.58
N GLU A 259 -23.71 5.71 5.31
CA GLU A 259 -24.87 5.42 6.14
C GLU A 259 -24.46 5.59 7.60
N THR A 260 -25.19 6.43 8.32
CA THR A 260 -24.99 6.65 9.75
C THR A 260 -26.27 6.28 10.47
N SER A 261 -26.21 5.33 11.39
CA SER A 261 -27.30 4.95 12.25
C SER A 261 -26.96 5.19 13.72
N VAL A 262 -27.84 5.86 14.41
CA VAL A 262 -27.71 6.18 15.85
C VAL A 262 -28.87 5.53 16.59
N PHE A 263 -28.55 4.78 17.63
CA PHE A 263 -29.52 4.31 18.61
C PHE A 263 -29.17 4.95 19.95
N ASN A 264 -30.16 5.59 20.58
CA ASN A 264 -30.04 6.11 21.94
C ASN A 264 -31.18 5.59 22.77
N ALA A 265 -30.90 4.89 23.87
CA ALA A 265 -31.93 4.26 24.73
C ALA A 265 -32.92 5.25 25.36
N GLY A 266 -32.52 6.53 25.49
CA GLY A 266 -33.39 7.60 26.02
C GLY A 266 -34.08 8.44 24.94
N ALA A 267 -33.64 8.41 23.68
CA ALA A 267 -34.12 9.30 22.61
C ALA A 267 -34.61 8.56 21.35
N GLY A 268 -34.44 7.24 21.29
CA GLY A 268 -34.84 6.43 20.14
C GLY A 268 -33.74 6.21 19.11
N ALA A 269 -34.10 5.82 17.89
CA ALA A 269 -33.22 5.51 16.79
C ALA A 269 -33.41 6.45 15.59
N GLY A 270 -32.35 6.72 14.86
CA GLY A 270 -32.39 7.48 13.63
C GLY A 270 -31.28 7.01 12.67
N SER A 271 -31.49 7.22 11.38
CA SER A 271 -30.48 6.98 10.35
C SER A 271 -30.44 8.13 9.36
N THR A 272 -29.23 8.38 8.85
CA THR A 272 -28.97 9.32 7.75
C THR A 272 -28.17 8.61 6.67
N TRP A 273 -28.42 9.01 5.43
CA TRP A 273 -27.70 8.48 4.27
C TRP A 273 -27.19 9.62 3.41
N GLU A 274 -25.97 9.51 2.95
CA GLU A 274 -25.32 10.48 2.07
C GLU A 274 -24.73 9.74 0.86
N SER A 275 -24.83 10.34 -0.31
CA SER A 275 -24.15 9.89 -1.52
C SER A 275 -23.47 11.07 -2.20
N ARG A 276 -22.22 10.90 -2.59
CA ARG A 276 -21.41 11.95 -3.21
C ARG A 276 -20.41 11.33 -4.18
N ARG A 277 -19.99 12.10 -5.17
CA ARG A 277 -18.84 11.77 -5.98
C ARG A 277 -17.60 12.44 -5.41
N LYS A 278 -16.49 11.69 -5.30
CA LYS A 278 -15.20 12.22 -4.86
C LYS A 278 -14.15 12.02 -5.94
N LYS A 279 -13.15 12.90 -5.93
CA LYS A 279 -11.93 12.75 -6.73
C LYS A 279 -10.75 12.59 -5.78
N ILE A 280 -9.88 11.62 -6.09
CA ILE A 280 -8.72 11.29 -5.27
C ILE A 280 -7.49 11.44 -6.16
N ASP A 281 -6.61 12.38 -5.78
CA ASP A 281 -5.35 12.61 -6.47
C ASP A 281 -4.28 11.66 -5.90
N PHE A 282 -3.75 10.77 -6.74
CA PHE A 282 -2.63 9.89 -6.41
C PHE A 282 -1.31 10.54 -6.80
N PRO A 283 -0.28 10.45 -5.94
CA PRO A 283 0.98 11.13 -6.14
C PRO A 283 1.82 10.48 -7.25
N TRP A 284 2.70 11.30 -7.86
CA TRP A 284 3.76 10.78 -8.71
C TRP A 284 4.86 10.14 -7.89
N ALA A 285 5.64 9.26 -8.54
CA ALA A 285 6.84 8.70 -7.96
C ALA A 285 7.97 8.59 -8.99
N LEU A 286 9.21 8.73 -8.52
CA LEU A 286 10.42 8.57 -9.31
C LEU A 286 11.35 7.59 -8.59
N GLY A 287 11.74 6.52 -9.29
CA GLY A 287 12.65 5.50 -8.78
C GLY A 287 13.89 5.37 -9.65
N ALA A 288 15.03 5.14 -9.03
CA ALA A 288 16.28 4.81 -9.68
C ALA A 288 16.89 3.56 -9.06
N GLY A 289 17.50 2.71 -9.88
CA GLY A 289 18.14 1.49 -9.44
C GLY A 289 19.50 1.28 -10.09
N ALA A 290 20.34 0.52 -9.41
CA ALA A 290 21.62 0.03 -9.91
C ALA A 290 21.79 -1.44 -9.52
N ALA A 291 22.29 -2.27 -10.43
CA ALA A 291 22.61 -3.65 -10.14
C ALA A 291 23.99 -4.01 -10.68
N TRP A 292 24.64 -4.88 -9.96
CA TRP A 292 25.95 -5.41 -10.31
C TRP A 292 25.94 -6.94 -10.30
N ARG A 293 26.45 -7.53 -11.38
CA ARG A 293 26.61 -8.98 -11.56
C ARG A 293 28.08 -9.35 -11.44
N HIS A 294 28.35 -10.30 -10.54
CA HIS A 294 29.70 -10.81 -10.34
C HIS A 294 30.24 -11.53 -11.61
N PRO A 295 31.56 -11.48 -11.90
CA PRO A 295 32.14 -12.14 -13.06
C PRO A 295 31.89 -13.64 -13.27
N ASN A 296 31.51 -14.37 -12.24
CA ASN A 296 31.13 -15.79 -12.33
C ASN A 296 29.60 -16.02 -12.53
N ASP A 297 28.84 -14.94 -12.72
CA ASP A 297 27.39 -14.91 -12.91
C ASP A 297 26.53 -15.51 -11.77
N ARG A 298 27.16 -15.80 -10.63
CA ARG A 298 26.50 -16.43 -9.48
C ARG A 298 25.86 -15.44 -8.51
N LEU A 299 26.39 -14.23 -8.45
CA LEU A 299 25.93 -13.21 -7.48
C LEU A 299 25.47 -11.96 -8.21
N ILE A 300 24.27 -11.52 -7.88
CA ILE A 300 23.70 -10.22 -8.26
C ILE A 300 23.50 -9.41 -6.98
N LEU A 301 23.97 -8.17 -6.98
CA LEU A 301 23.69 -7.17 -5.95
C LEU A 301 22.90 -6.04 -6.58
N SER A 302 21.87 -5.54 -5.89
CA SER A 302 21.04 -4.44 -6.39
C SER A 302 20.69 -3.45 -5.30
N ALA A 303 20.50 -2.19 -5.71
CA ALA A 303 20.06 -1.10 -4.83
C ALA A 303 19.10 -0.19 -5.59
N ASP A 304 17.98 0.16 -4.94
CA ASP A 304 16.97 1.06 -5.47
C ASP A 304 16.68 2.19 -4.48
N LEU A 305 16.40 3.37 -5.04
CA LEU A 305 15.92 4.54 -4.31
C LEU A 305 14.70 5.10 -5.01
N THR A 306 13.60 5.31 -4.29
CA THR A 306 12.34 5.83 -4.84
C THR A 306 11.81 6.97 -4.00
N TYR A 307 11.45 8.09 -4.64
CA TYR A 307 10.73 9.19 -4.05
C TYR A 307 9.25 9.15 -4.46
N ARG A 308 8.34 9.41 -3.50
CA ARG A 308 6.90 9.53 -3.75
C ARG A 308 6.37 10.82 -3.12
N ALA A 309 5.68 11.63 -3.92
CA ALA A 309 5.21 12.96 -3.56
C ALA A 309 3.86 12.91 -2.81
N TRP A 310 3.83 12.40 -1.58
CA TRP A 310 2.61 12.28 -0.78
C TRP A 310 1.97 13.62 -0.41
N ASP A 311 2.74 14.71 -0.42
CA ASP A 311 2.25 16.08 -0.30
C ASP A 311 1.23 16.46 -1.39
N ARG A 312 1.22 15.72 -2.52
CA ARG A 312 0.31 15.89 -3.66
C ARG A 312 -0.90 14.98 -3.61
N SER A 313 -1.04 14.12 -2.61
CA SER A 313 -2.21 13.28 -2.44
C SER A 313 -3.36 14.10 -1.85
N LEU A 314 -4.37 14.39 -2.67
CA LEU A 314 -5.49 15.25 -2.31
C LEU A 314 -6.82 14.55 -2.55
N ILE A 315 -7.82 14.85 -1.71
CA ILE A 315 -9.21 14.44 -1.91
C ILE A 315 -10.03 15.68 -2.21
N HIS A 316 -10.84 15.59 -3.25
CA HIS A 316 -11.75 16.62 -3.68
C HIS A 316 -13.20 16.09 -3.64
N ASP A 317 -14.06 16.76 -2.92
CA ASP A 317 -15.49 16.43 -2.78
C ASP A 317 -16.32 17.55 -3.44
N PRO A 318 -16.53 17.53 -4.77
CA PRO A 318 -17.20 18.59 -5.49
C PRO A 318 -18.68 18.72 -5.11
N ASP A 319 -19.30 17.64 -4.63
CA ASP A 319 -20.72 17.61 -4.27
C ASP A 319 -20.95 18.07 -2.81
N ASN A 320 -19.89 18.36 -2.06
CA ASN A 320 -20.01 18.92 -0.72
C ASN A 320 -20.01 20.45 -0.77
N PRO A 321 -21.13 21.14 -0.43
CA PRO A 321 -21.22 22.60 -0.49
C PRO A 321 -20.16 23.32 0.38
N LEU A 322 -19.71 22.69 1.46
CA LEU A 322 -18.68 23.23 2.36
C LEU A 322 -17.26 23.00 1.85
N LEU A 323 -17.05 21.92 1.04
CA LEU A 323 -15.75 21.49 0.54
C LEU A 323 -15.63 21.57 -0.99
N SER A 324 -16.67 22.01 -1.70
CA SER A 324 -16.70 22.04 -3.19
C SER A 324 -15.58 22.86 -3.81
N ARG A 325 -15.01 23.80 -3.04
CA ARG A 325 -13.87 24.64 -3.44
C ARG A 325 -12.57 24.34 -2.69
N ARG A 326 -12.58 23.36 -1.78
CA ARG A 326 -11.43 23.04 -0.93
C ARG A 326 -11.06 21.58 -1.13
N LYS A 327 -9.80 21.36 -1.45
CA LYS A 327 -9.19 20.04 -1.40
C LYS A 327 -8.70 19.78 0.02
N VAL A 328 -8.73 18.54 0.46
CA VAL A 328 -8.11 18.09 1.71
C VAL A 328 -6.99 17.12 1.40
N SER A 329 -5.99 17.05 2.26
CA SER A 329 -4.94 16.06 2.13
C SER A 329 -5.53 14.64 2.19
N GLY A 330 -5.14 13.79 1.25
CA GLY A 330 -5.52 12.37 1.25
C GLY A 330 -4.92 11.59 2.43
N VAL A 331 -3.87 12.14 3.04
CA VAL A 331 -3.18 11.53 4.19
C VAL A 331 -3.79 12.01 5.52
N SER A 332 -3.93 13.32 5.72
CA SER A 332 -4.36 13.89 7.01
C SER A 332 -5.85 14.26 7.07
N GLY A 333 -6.55 14.34 5.94
CA GLY A 333 -7.94 14.73 5.86
C GLY A 333 -8.22 16.22 6.15
N ILE A 334 -7.18 17.05 6.32
CA ILE A 334 -7.29 18.50 6.57
C ILE A 334 -6.84 19.31 5.36
N HIS A 335 -7.06 20.63 5.41
CA HIS A 335 -6.65 21.51 4.31
C HIS A 335 -5.13 21.41 4.06
N PRO A 336 -4.66 21.39 2.79
CA PRO A 336 -3.24 21.23 2.48
C PRO A 336 -2.32 22.28 3.14
N ASP A 337 -2.79 23.53 3.30
CA ASP A 337 -2.01 24.59 3.94
C ASP A 337 -1.83 24.38 5.46
N ASP A 338 -2.72 23.58 6.07
CA ASP A 338 -2.67 23.21 7.49
C ASP A 338 -2.09 21.80 7.70
N ALA A 339 -1.91 21.05 6.61
CA ALA A 339 -1.38 19.68 6.61
C ALA A 339 0.13 19.72 6.34
N GLU A 340 0.92 19.30 7.32
CA GLU A 340 2.36 19.14 7.15
C GLU A 340 2.65 17.72 6.66
N VAL A 341 2.30 17.38 5.42
CA VAL A 341 2.56 16.06 4.80
C VAL A 341 3.77 16.16 3.89
N ASP A 342 4.78 15.36 4.17
CA ASP A 342 5.99 15.28 3.35
C ASP A 342 5.93 14.09 2.37
N GLY A 343 6.71 14.19 1.29
CA GLY A 343 7.00 13.05 0.43
C GLY A 343 7.88 12.02 1.14
N THR A 344 7.86 10.79 0.64
CA THR A 344 8.62 9.68 1.23
C THR A 344 9.77 9.23 0.33
N TRP A 345 10.90 8.87 0.94
CA TRP A 345 12.03 8.21 0.29
C TRP A 345 12.10 6.76 0.73
N THR A 346 11.92 5.84 -0.20
CA THR A 346 12.10 4.39 0.01
C THR A 346 13.47 3.97 -0.49
N ALA A 347 14.22 3.23 0.32
CA ALA A 347 15.52 2.65 -0.05
C ALA A 347 15.48 1.13 0.06
N ARG A 348 16.05 0.42 -0.92
CA ARG A 348 16.02 -1.04 -1.01
C ARG A 348 17.38 -1.58 -1.40
N LEU A 349 17.77 -2.69 -0.79
CA LEU A 349 18.99 -3.42 -1.09
C LEU A 349 18.67 -4.89 -1.28
N GLY A 350 19.25 -5.54 -2.27
CA GLY A 350 19.02 -6.93 -2.61
C GLY A 350 20.26 -7.68 -3.03
N ALA A 351 20.23 -8.97 -2.75
CA ALA A 351 21.25 -9.92 -3.23
C ALA A 351 20.56 -11.21 -3.70
N GLU A 352 21.01 -11.76 -4.82
CA GLU A 352 20.62 -13.07 -5.34
C GLU A 352 21.88 -13.90 -5.60
N TYR A 353 21.87 -15.14 -5.12
CA TYR A 353 22.94 -16.10 -5.41
C TYR A 353 22.39 -17.32 -6.15
N LEU A 354 22.96 -17.59 -7.33
CA LEU A 354 22.63 -18.71 -8.22
C LEU A 354 23.62 -19.86 -8.02
N PHE A 355 23.13 -21.08 -7.79
CA PHE A 355 23.96 -22.26 -7.61
C PHE A 355 24.34 -22.89 -8.97
N ILE A 356 25.09 -22.13 -9.80
CA ILE A 356 25.54 -22.56 -11.13
C ILE A 356 26.63 -23.63 -10.98
N ASN A 357 26.43 -24.79 -11.60
CA ASN A 357 27.40 -25.87 -11.64
C ASN A 357 28.14 -25.89 -12.98
N ASN A 358 29.29 -25.28 -13.04
CA ASN A 358 30.14 -25.17 -14.25
C ASN A 358 30.60 -26.54 -14.82
N ARG A 359 30.45 -27.64 -14.03
CA ARG A 359 30.80 -28.99 -14.49
C ARG A 359 29.63 -29.69 -15.23
N LYS A 360 28.45 -29.10 -15.21
CA LYS A 360 27.24 -29.63 -15.87
C LYS A 360 26.69 -28.57 -16.82
N PRO A 361 27.10 -28.54 -18.09
CA PRO A 361 26.68 -27.49 -19.03
C PRO A 361 25.14 -27.46 -19.30
N LYS A 362 24.41 -28.55 -18.98
CA LYS A 362 22.93 -28.59 -18.99
C LYS A 362 22.45 -28.93 -17.58
N GLN A 363 22.44 -27.94 -16.72
CA GLN A 363 21.90 -28.08 -15.38
C GLN A 363 20.37 -28.05 -15.45
N GLN A 364 19.70 -29.18 -15.16
CA GLN A 364 18.24 -29.25 -15.21
C GLN A 364 17.55 -28.53 -14.04
N LEU A 365 18.25 -28.37 -12.93
CA LEU A 365 17.76 -27.69 -11.73
C LEU A 365 18.75 -26.60 -11.35
N LEU A 366 18.34 -25.35 -11.42
CA LEU A 366 19.14 -24.20 -11.00
C LEU A 366 18.52 -23.57 -9.75
N PRO A 367 19.00 -23.93 -8.54
CA PRO A 367 18.53 -23.30 -7.31
C PRO A 367 19.10 -21.89 -7.16
N SER A 368 18.35 -21.08 -6.42
CA SER A 368 18.78 -19.74 -6.03
C SER A 368 18.33 -19.41 -4.61
N ILE A 369 19.08 -18.52 -3.95
CA ILE A 369 18.70 -17.92 -2.66
C ILE A 369 18.82 -16.40 -2.76
N ARG A 370 18.01 -15.71 -1.98
CA ARG A 370 17.92 -14.26 -2.01
C ARG A 370 17.78 -13.71 -0.60
N ALA A 371 18.29 -12.51 -0.42
CA ALA A 371 18.09 -11.72 0.79
C ALA A 371 18.00 -10.24 0.44
N GLY A 372 17.28 -9.48 1.25
CA GLY A 372 17.17 -8.05 1.06
C GLY A 372 16.82 -7.31 2.33
N LEU A 373 17.04 -6.00 2.27
CA LEU A 373 16.72 -5.03 3.30
C LEU A 373 15.98 -3.87 2.65
N PHE A 374 15.06 -3.27 3.38
CA PHE A 374 14.44 -2.04 2.91
C PHE A 374 14.04 -1.10 4.05
N TYR A 375 14.04 0.17 3.70
CA TYR A 375 13.45 1.27 4.44
C TYR A 375 12.29 1.81 3.60
N ASP A 376 11.06 1.81 4.16
CA ASP A 376 9.82 2.11 3.43
C ASP A 376 8.91 2.98 4.29
N PRO A 377 9.24 4.29 4.46
CA PRO A 377 8.51 5.19 5.33
C PRO A 377 7.10 5.46 4.80
N GLU A 378 6.16 5.64 5.72
CA GLU A 378 4.77 5.97 5.42
C GLU A 378 4.45 7.41 5.77
N PRO A 379 3.63 8.11 4.94
CA PRO A 379 3.16 9.43 5.30
C PRO A 379 2.27 9.33 6.53
N ALA A 380 2.62 10.06 7.60
CA ALA A 380 1.92 9.98 8.87
C ALA A 380 0.81 11.03 8.98
N SER A 381 -0.45 10.60 9.03
CA SER A 381 -1.61 11.48 9.11
C SER A 381 -1.68 12.29 10.40
N SER A 382 -1.38 11.68 11.54
CA SER A 382 -1.48 12.33 12.84
C SER A 382 -0.30 13.27 13.16
N ARG A 383 0.87 13.01 12.61
CA ARG A 383 2.05 13.89 12.71
C ARG A 383 1.96 15.08 11.77
N SER A 384 1.13 14.99 10.76
CA SER A 384 1.01 15.97 9.68
C SER A 384 -0.10 17.00 9.89
N ALA A 385 -0.82 16.95 11.02
CA ALA A 385 -1.98 17.79 11.26
C ALA A 385 -1.74 18.82 12.36
N ARG A 386 -1.94 20.11 12.05
CA ARG A 386 -2.17 21.15 13.04
C ARG A 386 -3.64 21.16 13.41
N TRP A 387 -4.01 20.74 14.61
CA TRP A 387 -5.39 20.74 15.04
C TRP A 387 -5.55 21.62 16.29
N TYR A 388 -6.38 22.66 16.22
CA TYR A 388 -6.73 23.58 17.32
C TYR A 388 -5.54 24.09 18.17
N GLY A 389 -4.42 24.46 17.52
CA GLY A 389 -3.25 25.00 18.20
C GLY A 389 -2.39 23.99 18.94
N LEU A 390 -2.75 22.71 18.93
CA LEU A 390 -1.90 21.62 19.42
C LEU A 390 -0.95 21.21 18.29
N ASN A 391 0.34 21.36 18.52
CA ASN A 391 1.38 20.92 17.60
C ASN A 391 1.44 19.39 17.63
N ARG A 392 0.86 18.71 16.64
CA ARG A 392 0.71 17.25 16.60
C ARG A 392 1.80 16.51 15.87
N GLY A 393 2.89 17.15 15.58
CA GLY A 393 4.03 16.51 14.97
C GLY A 393 4.70 17.37 13.91
N SER A 394 5.78 16.82 13.33
CA SER A 394 6.68 17.52 12.43
C SER A 394 6.35 17.33 10.95
N GLY A 395 5.24 16.71 10.60
CA GLY A 395 4.94 16.32 9.20
C GLY A 395 5.83 15.20 8.65
N ARG A 396 6.78 14.72 9.43
CA ARG A 396 7.71 13.67 9.00
C ARG A 396 7.00 12.33 8.86
N PRO A 397 7.32 11.55 7.81
CA PRO A 397 6.84 10.19 7.66
C PRO A 397 7.20 9.31 8.86
N ASP A 398 6.39 8.28 9.12
CA ASP A 398 6.73 7.23 10.07
C ASP A 398 7.72 6.24 9.45
N ASP A 399 8.69 5.80 10.26
CA ASP A 399 9.77 4.94 9.80
C ASP A 399 9.33 3.46 9.84
N TYR A 400 9.46 2.80 8.69
CA TYR A 400 9.27 1.36 8.56
C TYR A 400 10.51 0.72 7.95
N PHE A 401 10.88 -0.41 8.50
CA PHE A 401 12.01 -1.21 8.04
C PHE A 401 11.53 -2.61 7.68
N GLY A 402 12.29 -3.30 6.86
CA GLY A 402 12.00 -4.68 6.58
C GLY A 402 13.23 -5.47 6.12
N ILE A 403 13.11 -6.77 6.34
CA ILE A 403 14.07 -7.78 5.87
C ILE A 403 13.33 -8.79 5.01
N THR A 404 14.01 -9.34 4.03
CA THR A 404 13.44 -10.34 3.13
C THR A 404 14.39 -11.52 2.95
N LEU A 405 13.79 -12.69 2.76
CA LEU A 405 14.48 -13.92 2.37
C LEU A 405 13.72 -14.54 1.21
N GLY A 406 14.44 -15.14 0.27
CA GLY A 406 13.83 -15.82 -0.88
C GLY A 406 14.59 -17.07 -1.26
N ALA A 407 13.88 -17.99 -1.89
CA ALA A 407 14.44 -19.18 -2.52
C ALA A 407 13.74 -19.42 -3.86
N GLY A 408 14.46 -19.93 -4.84
CA GLY A 408 13.94 -20.22 -6.16
C GLY A 408 14.55 -21.46 -6.79
N MET A 409 13.86 -22.00 -7.77
CA MET A 409 14.27 -23.15 -8.55
C MET A 409 13.84 -23.00 -10.00
N LEU A 410 14.77 -22.85 -10.92
CA LEU A 410 14.51 -22.99 -12.35
C LEU A 410 14.64 -24.47 -12.75
N ILE A 411 13.59 -25.00 -13.37
CA ILE A 411 13.44 -26.43 -13.72
C ILE A 411 13.43 -26.55 -15.25
N GLY A 412 14.46 -27.19 -15.80
CA GLY A 412 14.55 -27.54 -17.23
C GLY A 412 14.44 -26.35 -18.17
N ASP A 413 14.87 -25.18 -17.73
CA ASP A 413 14.76 -23.90 -18.45
C ASP A 413 13.32 -23.54 -18.87
N ARG A 414 12.30 -24.13 -18.23
CA ARG A 414 10.89 -23.97 -18.59
C ARG A 414 10.00 -23.45 -17.49
N VAL A 415 10.32 -23.75 -16.24
CA VAL A 415 9.49 -23.36 -15.11
C VAL A 415 10.38 -22.82 -14.00
N ASN A 416 10.14 -21.60 -13.58
CA ASN A 416 10.75 -21.04 -12.39
C ASN A 416 9.73 -20.93 -11.26
N ILE A 417 10.05 -21.48 -10.09
CA ILE A 417 9.23 -21.41 -8.89
C ILE A 417 10.02 -20.67 -7.84
N ASP A 418 9.43 -19.61 -7.29
CA ASP A 418 10.07 -18.77 -6.28
C ASP A 418 9.17 -18.60 -5.07
N PHE A 419 9.82 -18.51 -3.91
CA PHE A 419 9.20 -18.17 -2.63
C PHE A 419 9.93 -17.00 -2.01
N ALA A 420 9.18 -16.12 -1.36
CA ALA A 420 9.73 -15.03 -0.57
C ALA A 420 9.00 -14.89 0.76
N TYR A 421 9.75 -14.56 1.78
CA TYR A 421 9.25 -14.12 3.07
C TYR A 421 9.72 -12.71 3.33
N ILE A 422 8.80 -11.85 3.76
CA ILE A 422 9.04 -10.45 4.11
C ILE A 422 8.58 -10.23 5.54
N TYR A 423 9.45 -9.67 6.35
CA TYR A 423 9.10 -9.11 7.65
C TYR A 423 9.30 -7.61 7.62
N ARG A 424 8.21 -6.85 7.84
CA ARG A 424 8.19 -5.40 7.89
C ARG A 424 7.68 -4.95 9.23
N TRP A 425 8.32 -3.95 9.83
CA TRP A 425 7.94 -3.42 11.13
C TRP A 425 8.04 -1.90 11.18
N GLY A 426 7.19 -1.29 12.01
CA GLY A 426 7.23 0.10 12.42
C GLY A 426 6.97 0.17 13.94
N ARG A 427 7.66 1.04 14.64
CA ARG A 427 7.56 1.20 16.09
C ARG A 427 7.23 2.65 16.44
N GLY A 428 6.31 2.84 17.40
CA GLY A 428 5.88 4.16 17.84
C GLY A 428 5.32 5.00 16.69
N THR A 429 4.69 4.36 15.71
CA THR A 429 4.10 5.03 14.56
C THR A 429 2.82 5.76 14.96
N ARG A 430 2.46 6.79 14.21
CA ARG A 430 1.25 7.56 14.43
C ARG A 430 0.37 7.64 13.21
N ALA A 431 0.42 6.64 12.37
CA ALA A 431 -0.46 6.49 11.20
C ALA A 431 -1.91 6.27 11.63
N ASP A 432 -2.45 7.13 12.50
CA ASP A 432 -3.70 6.87 13.16
C ASP A 432 -4.82 7.81 12.76
N THR A 433 -6.00 7.22 12.61
CA THR A 433 -7.29 7.86 12.42
C THR A 433 -7.93 8.39 13.71
N PHE A 434 -7.47 7.91 14.88
CA PHE A 434 -7.99 8.33 16.16
C PHE A 434 -7.00 9.29 16.81
N ALA A 435 -7.34 10.55 16.81
CA ALA A 435 -6.58 11.58 17.49
C ALA A 435 -6.64 11.44 19.03
N LEU A 436 -6.28 10.26 19.54
CA LEU A 436 -6.16 10.02 20.95
C LEU A 436 -4.80 10.55 21.42
N PRO A 437 -4.75 11.40 22.44
CA PRO A 437 -3.48 11.90 22.95
C PRO A 437 -2.66 10.75 23.53
N ASP A 438 -1.33 10.85 23.38
CA ASP A 438 -0.37 9.93 23.96
C ASP A 438 -0.57 8.46 23.53
N THR A 439 -0.85 8.24 22.24
CA THR A 439 -1.08 6.92 21.66
C THR A 439 -0.03 6.64 20.59
N ASP A 440 0.67 5.53 20.73
CA ASP A 440 1.63 4.98 19.76
C ASP A 440 1.14 3.64 19.22
N ILE A 441 1.52 3.34 17.99
CA ILE A 441 1.13 2.11 17.30
C ILE A 441 2.39 1.36 16.87
N ASP A 442 2.49 0.11 17.26
CA ASP A 442 3.49 -0.83 16.77
C ASP A 442 2.86 -1.73 15.71
N ILE A 443 3.56 -1.85 14.59
CA ILE A 443 3.10 -2.63 13.44
C ILE A 443 4.13 -3.71 13.12
N ASP A 444 3.64 -4.95 12.98
CA ASP A 444 4.39 -6.09 12.48
C ASP A 444 3.63 -6.71 11.31
N ARG A 445 4.30 -6.84 10.15
CA ARG A 445 3.73 -7.46 8.96
C ARG A 445 4.61 -8.60 8.49
N HIS A 446 4.03 -9.79 8.41
CA HIS A 446 4.63 -10.98 7.86
C HIS A 446 3.95 -11.28 6.52
N GLN A 447 4.72 -11.39 5.44
CA GLN A 447 4.19 -11.70 4.12
C GLN A 447 4.95 -12.86 3.50
N PHE A 448 4.22 -13.76 2.86
CA PHE A 448 4.74 -14.87 2.09
C PHE A 448 4.25 -14.73 0.66
N TYR A 449 5.16 -14.84 -0.28
CA TYR A 449 4.87 -14.84 -1.70
C TYR A 449 5.31 -16.16 -2.32
N ALA A 450 4.47 -16.69 -3.18
CA ALA A 450 4.80 -17.78 -4.08
C ALA A 450 4.58 -17.30 -5.51
N SER A 451 5.55 -17.50 -6.38
CA SER A 451 5.42 -17.17 -7.79
C SER A 451 5.89 -18.33 -8.68
N THR A 452 5.23 -18.44 -9.83
CA THR A 452 5.63 -19.36 -10.89
C THR A 452 5.70 -18.58 -12.19
N VAL A 453 6.82 -18.73 -12.91
CA VAL A 453 7.01 -18.25 -14.28
C VAL A 453 7.17 -19.46 -15.18
N ILE A 454 6.38 -19.50 -16.25
CA ILE A 454 6.43 -20.55 -17.29
C ILE A 454 6.97 -19.92 -18.56
N TYR A 455 8.02 -20.53 -19.11
CA TYR A 455 8.71 -20.15 -20.33
C TYR A 455 8.32 -21.06 -21.49
N PHE A 456 8.03 -20.49 -22.67
CA PHE A 456 7.57 -21.20 -23.86
C PHE A 456 8.58 -21.18 -25.00
#